data_29685c8d92d9b875a280ffc8d0ccdac8
#
_entry.id   29685c8d92d9b875a280ffc8d0ccdac8
#
_cell.length_a   1.000
_cell.length_b   1.000
_cell.length_c   1.000
_cell.angle_alpha   90.00
_cell.angle_beta   90.00
_cell.angle_gamma   90.00
#
_symmetry.space_group_name_H-M   'P 1'
#
loop_
_entity.id
_entity.type
_entity.pdbx_description
1 polymer ?
#
loop_
_entity_poly.entity_id
_entity_poly.type
_entity_poly.pdbx_seq_one_letter_code
_entity_poly.pdbx_strand_id
1 'polypeptide(L)'
;LMRDCYVGDLRSWASPAESDDGISMLVELIHDNVGNSDRLGMMMGRETSIRMPLADIEALQAKLSGITLADMTADIQQIRMIKSPAEQEKLRHICGTVSRVFATIPSWVVAGMPLDELFRQFKIKALEAGVDDVSYLVGSAGPGGYKDIISPPSSRPLVSGDVFMLDTGCVWDGHFSDFDRNFA
;
A
#
# COMPACT_ATOMS: atom_id res chain seq x y z
N LEU A 1 -10.66 6.06 -14.11
CA LEU A 1 -9.21 5.74 -14.30
C LEU A 1 -8.61 6.56 -15.44
N MET A 2 -9.23 6.61 -16.62
CA MET A 2 -8.69 7.35 -17.78
C MET A 2 -8.63 8.87 -17.58
N ARG A 3 -9.49 9.47 -16.74
CA ARG A 3 -9.53 10.93 -16.54
C ARG A 3 -8.38 11.48 -15.69
N ASP A 4 -7.72 10.60 -14.92
CA ASP A 4 -6.69 11.00 -13.95
C ASP A 4 -5.28 10.56 -14.38
N CYS A 5 -5.12 10.03 -15.61
CA CYS A 5 -3.84 9.67 -16.16
C CYS A 5 -3.23 10.79 -17.00
N TYR A 6 -1.96 11.11 -16.73
CA TYR A 6 -1.16 12.11 -17.45
C TYR A 6 -0.35 11.54 -18.62
N VAL A 7 -0.70 10.34 -19.10
CA VAL A 7 -0.03 9.67 -20.22
C VAL A 7 -0.77 9.97 -21.52
N GLY A 8 0.00 10.14 -22.60
CA GLY A 8 -0.55 10.52 -23.91
C GLY A 8 -1.15 9.38 -24.70
N ASP A 9 -0.72 8.12 -24.47
CA ASP A 9 -1.21 6.93 -25.15
C ASP A 9 -1.76 5.93 -24.14
N LEU A 10 -3.06 5.65 -24.24
CA LEU A 10 -3.78 4.70 -23.40
C LEU A 10 -4.33 3.59 -24.28
N ARG A 11 -3.84 2.38 -24.05
CA ARG A 11 -4.34 1.17 -24.70
C ARG A 11 -5.12 0.33 -23.71
N SER A 12 -6.16 -0.35 -24.16
CA SER A 12 -7.01 -1.21 -23.34
C SER A 12 -7.39 -2.48 -24.08
N TRP A 13 -7.61 -3.52 -23.31
CA TRP A 13 -8.11 -4.80 -23.84
C TRP A 13 -9.31 -5.28 -23.01
N ALA A 14 -10.06 -6.22 -23.52
CA ALA A 14 -11.13 -6.88 -22.78
C ALA A 14 -10.51 -7.97 -21.91
N SER A 15 -10.56 -7.79 -20.60
CA SER A 15 -10.08 -8.77 -19.62
C SER A 15 -11.29 -9.32 -18.81
N PRO A 16 -11.26 -10.59 -18.39
CA PRO A 16 -10.23 -11.60 -18.69
C PRO A 16 -10.33 -12.14 -20.12
N ALA A 17 -9.18 -12.45 -20.72
CA ALA A 17 -9.09 -13.10 -22.03
C ALA A 17 -8.34 -14.42 -21.88
N GLU A 18 -8.91 -15.51 -22.45
CA GLU A 18 -8.44 -16.88 -22.23
C GLU A 18 -7.03 -17.14 -22.80
N SER A 19 -6.72 -16.56 -23.96
CA SER A 19 -5.46 -16.86 -24.67
C SER A 19 -4.41 -15.76 -24.60
N ASP A 20 -4.82 -14.50 -24.43
CA ASP A 20 -3.92 -13.33 -24.36
C ASP A 20 -4.59 -12.19 -23.58
N ASP A 21 -4.34 -12.14 -22.29
CA ASP A 21 -4.89 -11.12 -21.41
C ASP A 21 -4.02 -9.84 -21.42
N GLY A 22 -3.82 -9.29 -22.62
CA GLY A 22 -3.14 -8.01 -22.87
C GLY A 22 -1.62 -8.12 -23.10
N ILE A 23 -1.05 -9.33 -23.13
CA ILE A 23 0.40 -9.51 -23.31
C ILE A 23 0.87 -9.04 -24.70
N SER A 24 0.15 -9.40 -25.76
CA SER A 24 0.54 -8.94 -27.11
C SER A 24 0.46 -7.43 -27.24
N MET A 25 -0.55 -6.77 -26.68
CA MET A 25 -0.67 -5.32 -26.66
C MET A 25 0.47 -4.66 -25.86
N LEU A 26 0.86 -5.26 -24.73
CA LEU A 26 1.99 -4.78 -23.93
C LEU A 26 3.31 -4.90 -24.71
N VAL A 27 3.51 -6.00 -25.44
CA VAL A 27 4.67 -6.19 -26.32
C VAL A 27 4.73 -5.10 -27.41
N GLU A 28 3.62 -4.82 -28.08
CA GLU A 28 3.53 -3.74 -29.07
C GLU A 28 3.86 -2.38 -28.45
N LEU A 29 3.27 -2.07 -27.28
CA LEU A 29 3.54 -0.83 -26.58
C LEU A 29 5.02 -0.68 -26.21
N ILE A 30 5.67 -1.76 -25.77
CA ILE A 30 7.09 -1.77 -25.45
C ILE A 30 7.91 -1.51 -26.72
N HIS A 31 7.66 -2.22 -27.81
CA HIS A 31 8.37 -2.02 -29.06
C HIS A 31 8.22 -0.61 -29.62
N ASP A 32 7.03 -0.02 -29.51
CA ASP A 32 6.77 1.35 -29.97
C ASP A 32 7.56 2.42 -29.17
N ASN A 33 7.94 2.11 -27.92
CA ASN A 33 8.55 3.09 -27.01
C ASN A 33 10.03 2.82 -26.70
N VAL A 34 10.51 1.58 -26.78
CA VAL A 34 11.91 1.24 -26.47
C VAL A 34 12.87 1.74 -27.57
N GLY A 35 12.38 1.94 -28.78
CA GLY A 35 13.17 2.44 -29.91
C GLY A 35 14.34 1.50 -30.24
N ASN A 36 15.56 2.06 -30.28
CA ASN A 36 16.78 1.29 -30.53
C ASN A 36 17.43 0.72 -29.26
N SER A 37 16.79 0.83 -28.10
CA SER A 37 17.30 0.24 -26.86
C SER A 37 17.03 -1.27 -26.86
N ASP A 38 17.99 -2.00 -26.30
CA ASP A 38 17.87 -3.45 -26.05
C ASP A 38 17.50 -3.72 -24.56
N ARG A 39 17.13 -2.70 -23.79
CA ARG A 39 16.87 -2.80 -22.36
C ARG A 39 15.55 -2.15 -21.98
N LEU A 40 14.76 -2.87 -21.19
CA LEU A 40 13.54 -2.39 -20.53
C LEU A 40 13.76 -2.36 -19.01
N GLY A 41 13.66 -1.19 -18.41
CA GLY A 41 13.77 -1.02 -16.97
C GLY A 41 12.49 -1.45 -16.24
N MET A 42 12.63 -2.25 -15.19
CA MET A 42 11.54 -2.69 -14.32
C MET A 42 11.97 -2.65 -12.85
N MET A 43 11.00 -2.54 -11.95
CA MET A 43 11.25 -2.74 -10.52
C MET A 43 11.26 -4.25 -10.23
N MET A 44 12.45 -4.83 -10.05
CA MET A 44 12.66 -6.28 -9.89
C MET A 44 13.28 -6.64 -8.54
N GLY A 45 13.69 -5.65 -7.76
CA GLY A 45 14.40 -5.83 -6.49
C GLY A 45 13.47 -6.07 -5.31
N ARG A 46 14.08 -6.08 -4.11
CA ARG A 46 13.36 -6.25 -2.84
C ARG A 46 12.38 -5.10 -2.59
N GLU A 47 11.32 -5.38 -1.81
CA GLU A 47 10.26 -4.41 -1.48
C GLU A 47 9.53 -3.87 -2.71
N THR A 48 9.47 -4.69 -3.76
CA THR A 48 8.70 -4.40 -4.97
C THR A 48 7.78 -5.56 -5.31
N SER A 49 6.71 -5.29 -6.04
CA SER A 49 5.86 -6.35 -6.57
C SER A 49 5.45 -6.04 -8.01
N ILE A 50 5.56 -7.03 -8.87
CA ILE A 50 4.97 -6.99 -10.20
C ILE A 50 3.56 -7.58 -10.07
N ARG A 51 2.55 -6.74 -10.28
CA ARG A 51 1.14 -7.15 -10.20
C ARG A 51 0.69 -7.82 -11.51
N MET A 52 1.39 -8.88 -11.88
CA MET A 52 1.17 -9.67 -13.08
C MET A 52 1.40 -11.15 -12.74
N PRO A 53 0.62 -12.11 -13.25
CA PRO A 53 0.89 -13.53 -13.08
C PRO A 53 2.27 -13.91 -13.60
N LEU A 54 2.95 -14.86 -12.96
CA LEU A 54 4.29 -15.29 -13.38
C LEU A 54 4.29 -15.82 -14.80
N ALA A 55 3.27 -16.59 -15.19
CA ALA A 55 3.14 -17.11 -16.56
C ALA A 55 3.07 -15.98 -17.60
N ASP A 56 2.43 -14.85 -17.27
CA ASP A 56 2.35 -13.69 -18.16
C ASP A 56 3.68 -12.98 -18.26
N ILE A 57 4.47 -12.91 -17.18
CA ILE A 57 5.85 -12.42 -17.22
C ILE A 57 6.72 -13.28 -18.13
N GLU A 58 6.62 -14.60 -18.02
CA GLU A 58 7.36 -15.54 -18.89
C GLU A 58 6.93 -15.39 -20.34
N ALA A 59 5.63 -15.28 -20.63
CA ALA A 59 5.10 -15.05 -21.96
C ALA A 59 5.56 -13.70 -22.54
N LEU A 60 5.56 -12.64 -21.73
CA LEU A 60 6.08 -11.33 -22.11
C LEU A 60 7.57 -11.42 -22.49
N GLN A 61 8.39 -12.01 -21.63
CA GLN A 61 9.82 -12.18 -21.89
C GLN A 61 10.10 -12.98 -23.18
N ALA A 62 9.35 -14.03 -23.40
CA ALA A 62 9.49 -14.85 -24.61
C ALA A 62 9.17 -14.07 -25.89
N LYS A 63 8.25 -13.11 -25.83
CA LYS A 63 7.84 -12.27 -26.97
C LYS A 63 8.74 -11.05 -27.18
N LEU A 64 9.48 -10.59 -26.15
CA LEU A 64 10.39 -9.45 -26.22
C LEU A 64 11.77 -9.85 -26.77
N SER A 65 11.81 -10.34 -28.04
CA SER A 65 13.05 -10.74 -28.66
C SER A 65 14.05 -9.58 -28.78
N GLY A 66 15.27 -9.77 -28.26
CA GLY A 66 16.33 -8.76 -28.28
C GLY A 66 16.23 -7.68 -27.21
N ILE A 67 15.22 -7.72 -26.35
CA ILE A 67 15.06 -6.78 -25.23
C ILE A 67 15.36 -7.50 -23.91
N THR A 68 16.29 -6.96 -23.14
CA THR A 68 16.68 -7.48 -21.82
C THR A 68 15.97 -6.68 -20.71
N LEU A 69 15.37 -7.37 -19.77
CA LEU A 69 14.83 -6.73 -18.56
C LEU A 69 15.99 -6.30 -17.64
N ALA A 70 15.95 -5.06 -17.18
CA ALA A 70 16.97 -4.49 -16.30
C ALA A 70 16.33 -4.01 -15.00
N ASP A 71 16.95 -4.33 -13.86
CA ASP A 71 16.48 -3.86 -12.58
C ASP A 71 16.76 -2.35 -12.41
N MET A 72 15.70 -1.57 -12.26
CA MET A 72 15.73 -0.14 -11.95
C MET A 72 15.12 0.18 -10.58
N THR A 73 15.05 -0.79 -9.70
CA THR A 73 14.45 -0.62 -8.37
C THR A 73 15.08 0.52 -7.61
N ALA A 74 16.41 0.57 -7.54
CA ALA A 74 17.12 1.61 -6.80
C ALA A 74 16.87 3.01 -7.34
N ASP A 75 16.89 3.18 -8.67
CA ASP A 75 16.66 4.48 -9.32
C ASP A 75 15.24 4.99 -9.07
N ILE A 76 14.25 4.12 -9.25
CA ILE A 76 12.83 4.46 -9.03
C ILE A 76 12.57 4.75 -7.55
N GLN A 77 13.15 3.97 -6.63
CA GLN A 77 13.03 4.22 -5.19
C GLN A 77 13.66 5.56 -4.81
N GLN A 78 14.81 5.91 -5.36
CA GLN A 78 15.47 7.18 -5.10
C GLN A 78 14.61 8.36 -5.59
N ILE A 79 14.03 8.28 -6.78
CA ILE A 79 13.12 9.31 -7.30
C ILE A 79 11.89 9.45 -6.37
N ARG A 80 11.28 8.35 -5.95
CA ARG A 80 10.11 8.34 -5.07
C ARG A 80 10.41 8.77 -3.63
N MET A 81 11.66 8.67 -3.19
CA MET A 81 12.07 9.06 -1.84
C MET A 81 11.96 10.57 -1.64
N ILE A 82 12.24 11.36 -2.66
CA ILE A 82 12.20 12.83 -2.60
C ILE A 82 10.80 13.28 -3.05
N LYS A 83 9.97 13.69 -2.06
CA LYS A 83 8.59 14.09 -2.30
C LYS A 83 8.50 15.54 -2.78
N SER A 84 7.72 15.77 -3.82
CA SER A 84 7.33 17.10 -4.26
C SER A 84 6.52 17.86 -3.19
N PRO A 85 6.39 19.19 -3.26
CA PRO A 85 5.53 19.94 -2.35
C PRO A 85 4.07 19.44 -2.31
N ALA A 86 3.50 19.08 -3.47
CA ALA A 86 2.14 18.55 -3.57
C ALA A 86 1.99 17.19 -2.85
N GLU A 87 2.96 16.28 -3.02
CA GLU A 87 2.98 15.00 -2.30
C GLU A 87 3.15 15.20 -0.79
N GLN A 88 3.97 16.18 -0.36
CA GLN A 88 4.12 16.51 1.05
C GLN A 88 2.82 17.03 1.67
N GLU A 89 2.02 17.80 0.94
CA GLU A 89 0.70 18.25 1.40
C GLU A 89 -0.26 17.08 1.59
N LYS A 90 -0.28 16.15 0.65
CA LYS A 90 -1.08 14.92 0.77
C LYS A 90 -0.65 14.07 1.95
N LEU A 91 0.65 13.90 2.16
CA LEU A 91 1.18 13.20 3.34
C LEU A 91 0.81 13.91 4.65
N ARG A 92 0.89 15.24 4.73
CA ARG A 92 0.43 15.99 5.91
C ARG A 92 -1.06 15.80 6.16
N HIS A 93 -1.87 15.78 5.08
CA HIS A 93 -3.32 15.57 5.19
C HIS A 93 -3.62 14.18 5.79
N ILE A 94 -3.10 13.11 5.19
CA ILE A 94 -3.38 11.75 5.67
C ILE A 94 -2.85 11.52 7.10
N CYS A 95 -1.61 11.92 7.39
CA CYS A 95 -1.04 11.78 8.73
C CYS A 95 -1.83 12.61 9.76
N GLY A 96 -2.26 13.80 9.42
CA GLY A 96 -3.11 14.63 10.27
C GLY A 96 -4.48 14.01 10.53
N THR A 97 -5.10 13.42 9.51
CA THR A 97 -6.38 12.73 9.63
C THR A 97 -6.27 11.53 10.55
N VAL A 98 -5.29 10.66 10.34
CA VAL A 98 -5.08 9.47 11.17
C VAL A 98 -4.69 9.85 12.60
N SER A 99 -3.89 10.91 12.80
CA SER A 99 -3.55 11.43 14.14
C SER A 99 -4.79 11.89 14.90
N ARG A 100 -5.76 12.53 14.23
CA ARG A 100 -7.05 12.89 14.86
C ARG A 100 -7.85 11.66 15.27
N VAL A 101 -7.85 10.60 14.46
CA VAL A 101 -8.51 9.33 14.82
C VAL A 101 -7.86 8.72 16.05
N PHE A 102 -6.54 8.63 16.10
CA PHE A 102 -5.82 8.18 17.29
C PHE A 102 -6.17 9.00 18.54
N ALA A 103 -6.29 10.31 18.42
CA ALA A 103 -6.64 11.18 19.53
C ALA A 103 -8.04 10.90 20.11
N THR A 104 -8.93 10.25 19.37
CA THR A 104 -10.25 9.86 19.86
C THR A 104 -10.24 8.60 20.72
N ILE A 105 -9.22 7.78 20.65
CA ILE A 105 -9.14 6.45 21.30
C ILE A 105 -9.52 6.53 22.80
N PRO A 106 -8.98 7.47 23.62
CA PRO A 106 -9.31 7.53 25.04
C PRO A 106 -10.79 7.82 25.34
N SER A 107 -11.56 8.27 24.35
CA SER A 107 -12.98 8.59 24.55
C SER A 107 -13.93 7.40 24.37
N TRP A 108 -13.47 6.30 23.76
CA TRP A 108 -14.34 5.16 23.43
C TRP A 108 -13.74 3.78 23.77
N VAL A 109 -12.44 3.69 24.00
CA VAL A 109 -11.82 2.44 24.48
C VAL A 109 -12.01 2.31 25.99
N VAL A 110 -12.48 1.14 26.43
CA VAL A 110 -12.74 0.87 27.84
C VAL A 110 -12.22 -0.51 28.22
N ALA A 111 -11.91 -0.70 29.49
CA ALA A 111 -11.60 -2.03 30.03
C ALA A 111 -12.75 -3.01 29.75
N GLY A 112 -12.41 -4.23 29.38
CA GLY A 112 -13.35 -5.25 28.94
C GLY A 112 -13.60 -5.28 27.42
N MET A 113 -13.20 -4.25 26.67
CA MET A 113 -13.30 -4.26 25.21
C MET A 113 -12.32 -5.28 24.63
N PRO A 114 -12.77 -6.22 23.78
CA PRO A 114 -11.86 -7.11 23.06
C PRO A 114 -10.95 -6.35 22.10
N LEU A 115 -9.71 -6.79 21.94
CA LEU A 115 -8.74 -6.11 21.07
C LEU A 115 -9.16 -6.11 19.61
N ASP A 116 -9.79 -7.19 19.13
CA ASP A 116 -10.34 -7.29 17.77
C ASP A 116 -11.48 -6.27 17.52
N GLU A 117 -12.32 -6.01 18.53
CA GLU A 117 -13.36 -4.97 18.44
C GLU A 117 -12.72 -3.57 18.41
N LEU A 118 -11.69 -3.32 19.23
CA LEU A 118 -10.94 -2.06 19.18
C LEU A 118 -10.37 -1.80 17.78
N PHE A 119 -9.74 -2.80 17.18
CA PHE A 119 -9.20 -2.72 15.82
C PHE A 119 -10.29 -2.43 14.78
N ARG A 120 -11.42 -3.12 14.89
CA ARG A 120 -12.57 -2.89 14.03
C ARG A 120 -13.09 -1.47 14.14
N GLN A 121 -13.29 -0.98 15.36
CA GLN A 121 -13.76 0.38 15.61
C GLN A 121 -12.78 1.44 15.10
N PHE A 122 -11.49 1.22 15.27
CA PHE A 122 -10.47 2.11 14.71
C PHE A 122 -10.58 2.22 13.18
N LYS A 123 -10.71 1.08 12.48
CA LYS A 123 -10.89 1.08 11.01
C LYS A 123 -12.14 1.85 10.58
N ILE A 124 -13.27 1.63 11.28
CA ILE A 124 -14.51 2.36 10.99
C ILE A 124 -14.30 3.86 11.14
N LYS A 125 -13.71 4.29 12.26
CA LYS A 125 -13.45 5.72 12.53
C LYS A 125 -12.46 6.35 11.56
N ALA A 126 -11.47 5.60 11.10
CA ALA A 126 -10.54 6.07 10.08
C ALA A 126 -11.26 6.31 8.74
N LEU A 127 -12.09 5.37 8.29
CA LEU A 127 -12.91 5.52 7.08
C LEU A 127 -13.91 6.68 7.20
N GLU A 128 -14.59 6.82 8.35
CA GLU A 128 -15.49 7.95 8.64
C GLU A 128 -14.76 9.30 8.65
N ALA A 129 -13.48 9.32 9.04
CA ALA A 129 -12.64 10.51 9.01
C ALA A 129 -12.16 10.89 7.60
N GLY A 130 -12.43 10.07 6.59
CA GLY A 130 -12.18 10.34 5.18
C GLY A 130 -10.89 9.75 4.62
N VAL A 131 -10.33 8.70 5.24
CA VAL A 131 -9.30 7.90 4.55
C VAL A 131 -9.95 7.00 3.50
N ASP A 132 -9.23 6.71 2.43
CA ASP A 132 -9.73 5.85 1.35
C ASP A 132 -9.65 4.37 1.72
N ASP A 133 -8.63 3.99 2.51
CA ASP A 133 -8.39 2.62 2.94
C ASP A 133 -7.54 2.57 4.22
N VAL A 134 -7.71 1.49 4.98
CA VAL A 134 -6.85 1.09 6.09
C VAL A 134 -6.13 -0.19 5.67
N SER A 135 -5.01 -0.02 4.97
CA SER A 135 -4.30 -1.10 4.28
C SER A 135 -3.71 -2.13 5.23
N TYR A 136 -3.29 -1.69 6.42
CA TYR A 136 -2.95 -2.59 7.51
C TYR A 136 -3.30 -1.97 8.87
N LEU A 137 -3.52 -2.83 9.84
CA LEU A 137 -3.64 -2.48 11.25
C LEU A 137 -3.17 -3.68 12.05
N VAL A 138 -2.10 -3.49 12.79
CA VAL A 138 -1.49 -4.48 13.67
C VAL A 138 -1.30 -3.90 15.06
N GLY A 139 -1.00 -4.73 16.03
CA GLY A 139 -0.74 -4.27 17.37
C GLY A 139 -1.00 -5.35 18.41
N SER A 140 -0.74 -5.00 19.65
CA SER A 140 -0.84 -5.92 20.77
C SER A 140 -1.16 -5.19 22.05
N ALA A 141 -1.57 -5.93 23.08
CA ALA A 141 -1.84 -5.40 24.41
C ALA A 141 -1.36 -6.36 25.49
N GLY A 142 -0.89 -5.82 26.60
CA GLY A 142 -0.51 -6.62 27.77
C GLY A 142 -0.28 -5.79 29.03
N PRO A 143 -0.23 -6.45 30.20
CA PRO A 143 0.01 -5.78 31.48
C PRO A 143 1.39 -5.09 31.47
N GLY A 144 1.39 -3.76 31.59
CA GLY A 144 2.61 -2.96 31.57
C GLY A 144 3.38 -2.95 30.25
N GLY A 145 2.83 -3.52 29.17
CA GLY A 145 3.45 -3.57 27.84
C GLY A 145 2.98 -4.75 27.00
N TYR A 146 3.61 -4.89 25.84
CA TYR A 146 3.34 -5.97 24.87
C TYR A 146 4.66 -6.57 24.38
N LYS A 147 4.63 -7.85 23.97
CA LYS A 147 5.82 -8.57 23.52
C LYS A 147 5.94 -8.65 22.00
N ASP A 148 4.81 -8.54 21.31
CA ASP A 148 4.73 -8.69 19.87
C ASP A 148 4.10 -7.43 19.27
N ILE A 149 4.81 -6.81 18.33
CA ILE A 149 4.40 -5.56 17.69
C ILE A 149 3.69 -5.76 16.36
N ILE A 150 3.78 -6.97 15.78
CA ILE A 150 3.17 -7.30 14.49
C ILE A 150 2.25 -8.51 14.68
N SER A 151 1.20 -8.30 15.48
CA SER A 151 0.19 -9.34 15.72
C SER A 151 -1.16 -8.93 15.15
N PRO A 152 -1.92 -9.90 14.62
CA PRO A 152 -3.34 -9.68 14.37
C PRO A 152 -4.06 -9.48 15.71
N PRO A 153 -5.21 -8.80 15.71
CA PRO A 153 -6.00 -8.61 16.93
C PRO A 153 -6.52 -9.96 17.46
N SER A 154 -6.56 -10.07 18.76
CA SER A 154 -7.14 -11.22 19.47
C SER A 154 -8.45 -10.83 20.15
N SER A 155 -9.24 -11.83 20.51
CA SER A 155 -10.47 -11.64 21.31
C SER A 155 -10.19 -11.40 22.80
N ARG A 156 -8.91 -11.27 23.22
CA ARG A 156 -8.55 -10.95 24.60
C ARG A 156 -9.11 -9.59 24.98
N PRO A 157 -9.90 -9.49 26.06
CA PRO A 157 -10.37 -8.20 26.54
C PRO A 157 -9.22 -7.39 27.16
N LEU A 158 -9.24 -6.09 26.94
CA LEU A 158 -8.38 -5.14 27.66
C LEU A 158 -8.69 -5.14 29.14
N VAL A 159 -7.67 -5.12 29.98
CA VAL A 159 -7.82 -5.01 31.43
C VAL A 159 -7.08 -3.78 31.95
N SER A 160 -7.48 -3.30 33.11
CA SER A 160 -6.80 -2.17 33.77
C SER A 160 -5.31 -2.49 33.99
N GLY A 161 -4.44 -1.57 33.56
CA GLY A 161 -2.98 -1.75 33.60
C GLY A 161 -2.40 -2.35 32.33
N ASP A 162 -3.21 -2.65 31.31
CA ASP A 162 -2.68 -2.97 29.98
C ASP A 162 -2.11 -1.71 29.35
N VAL A 163 -1.00 -1.90 28.64
CA VAL A 163 -0.54 -0.98 27.60
C VAL A 163 -0.85 -1.63 26.27
N PHE A 164 -1.52 -0.91 25.38
CA PHE A 164 -1.78 -1.39 24.03
C PHE A 164 -1.19 -0.46 22.99
N MET A 165 -0.82 -1.03 21.85
CA MET A 165 -0.28 -0.33 20.69
C MET A 165 -1.12 -0.67 19.47
N LEU A 166 -1.38 0.34 18.66
CA LEU A 166 -1.91 0.21 17.32
C LEU A 166 -0.90 0.82 16.34
N ASP A 167 -0.51 0.02 15.36
CA ASP A 167 0.30 0.43 14.23
C ASP A 167 -0.52 0.31 12.95
N THR A 168 -0.58 1.37 12.17
CA THR A 168 -1.47 1.44 11.01
C THR A 168 -0.88 2.20 9.84
N GLY A 169 -1.18 1.70 8.64
CA GLY A 169 -1.03 2.40 7.39
C GLY A 169 -2.38 2.68 6.75
N CYS A 170 -2.74 3.95 6.68
CA CYS A 170 -3.94 4.42 5.99
C CYS A 170 -3.57 5.09 4.67
N VAL A 171 -4.47 5.01 3.70
CA VAL A 171 -4.29 5.60 2.36
C VAL A 171 -5.28 6.72 2.13
N TRP A 172 -4.82 7.79 1.52
CA TRP A 172 -5.66 8.86 0.98
C TRP A 172 -5.02 9.42 -0.28
N ASP A 173 -5.81 9.51 -1.35
CA ASP A 173 -5.38 10.01 -2.67
C ASP A 173 -4.03 9.42 -3.13
N GLY A 174 -3.89 8.09 -2.96
CA GLY A 174 -2.70 7.32 -3.34
C GLY A 174 -1.47 7.52 -2.44
N HIS A 175 -1.59 8.25 -1.33
CA HIS A 175 -0.52 8.50 -0.38
C HIS A 175 -0.75 7.76 0.94
N PHE A 176 0.34 7.30 1.54
CA PHE A 176 0.32 6.38 2.67
C PHE A 176 0.79 7.06 3.95
N SER A 177 0.05 6.87 5.06
CA SER A 177 0.58 7.13 6.41
C SER A 177 1.10 5.84 7.01
N ASP A 178 2.12 5.94 7.86
CA ASP A 178 2.71 4.80 8.55
C ASP A 178 3.25 5.25 9.89
N PHE A 179 2.52 4.94 10.96
CA PHE A 179 2.93 5.23 12.34
C PHE A 179 2.06 4.54 13.37
N ASP A 180 2.61 4.34 14.54
CA ASP A 180 1.95 3.75 15.71
C ASP A 180 1.63 4.77 16.81
N ARG A 181 0.83 4.31 17.78
CA ARG A 181 0.58 4.98 19.07
C ARG A 181 0.38 3.95 20.18
N ASN A 182 0.89 4.30 21.33
CA ASN A 182 0.74 3.54 22.57
C ASN A 182 -0.23 4.22 23.49
N PHE A 183 -1.03 3.41 24.20
CA PHE A 183 -2.02 3.85 25.17
C PHE A 183 -1.92 3.01 26.44
N ALA A 184 -2.15 3.65 27.62
CA ALA A 184 -2.13 3.02 28.93
C ALA A 184 -3.33 3.47 29.77
#